data_357ff9edadef7ff62b59b3890b24ca1b
#
_entry.id   357ff9edadef7ff62b59b3890b24ca1b
#
_cell.length_a   1.000
_cell.length_b   1.000
_cell.length_c   1.000
_cell.angle_alpha   90.00
_cell.angle_beta   90.00
_cell.angle_gamma   90.00
#
_symmetry.space_group_name_H-M   'P 1'
#
loop_
_entity.id
_entity.type
_entity.pdbx_description
1 polymer ?
#
loop_
_entity_poly.entity_id
_entity_poly.type
_entity_poly.pdbx_seq_one_letter_code
_entity_poly.pdbx_strand_id
1 'polypeptide(L)'
;VVLTLIPAIAALLLGFGPIEIADFIKDGIKTTTSNGILFIFSVIYFGVMSDTGMFDVIVQKLVKLAGNNVIAVTVATALIATIAHLDGTTATTVLITIPALYPVYKKMNIDTRILLCLTGACMGVMNLLPWGGPVARAATVISMDANDLWHILIPVQILGLIANIAVAVLLGMFAIKHGAGQGKGEEITVDEKAQQEEEALRRPKLLIFNLVLTVALLAVLSTGVVTSYVAFLVALSIGLAVNYPDLKLQDKLIKKHAPAALIISATLFSAGAMVGVFDGTGMLTEMANVIISFVPSFMGQYLHIIFGILALPLGLCIGTDAYFYGIMPLVIEVGSTYGIDPLSTACAMIVGKNLALMVSPLVPATYLATGLTDVELKDHMKFSIPIYWGVSIVMLIVAVFLGVVPLH
;
A
#
# COMPACT_ATOMS: atom_id res chain seq x y z
N VAL A 1 -19.37 9.41 -2.02
CA VAL A 1 -20.28 10.55 -2.19
C VAL A 1 -19.54 11.71 -2.84
N VAL A 2 -18.45 12.21 -2.28
CA VAL A 2 -17.70 13.38 -2.81
C VAL A 2 -17.18 13.13 -4.23
N LEU A 3 -16.55 11.98 -4.46
CA LEU A 3 -15.97 11.61 -5.76
C LEU A 3 -17.00 11.45 -6.89
N THR A 4 -18.26 11.30 -6.57
CA THR A 4 -19.31 11.10 -7.57
C THR A 4 -20.19 12.35 -7.72
N LEU A 5 -20.69 12.91 -6.60
CA LEU A 5 -21.64 13.99 -6.64
C LEU A 5 -21.02 15.34 -7.04
N ILE A 6 -19.83 15.66 -6.54
CA ILE A 6 -19.21 16.97 -6.85
C ILE A 6 -18.90 17.10 -8.35
N PRO A 7 -18.21 16.14 -9.01
CA PRO A 7 -17.99 16.22 -10.45
C PRO A 7 -19.29 16.26 -11.26
N ALA A 8 -20.30 15.46 -10.88
CA ALA A 8 -21.58 15.44 -11.58
C ALA A 8 -22.33 16.80 -11.47
N ILE A 9 -22.34 17.43 -10.27
CA ILE A 9 -22.91 18.75 -10.08
C ILE A 9 -22.15 19.79 -10.90
N ALA A 10 -20.81 19.74 -10.89
CA ALA A 10 -19.99 20.66 -11.70
C ALA A 10 -20.29 20.50 -13.19
N ALA A 11 -20.42 19.27 -13.70
CA ALA A 11 -20.82 19.01 -15.08
C ALA A 11 -22.20 19.59 -15.43
N LEU A 12 -23.19 19.44 -14.53
CA LEU A 12 -24.50 20.06 -14.70
C LEU A 12 -24.42 21.59 -14.79
N LEU A 13 -23.59 22.23 -13.94
CA LEU A 13 -23.38 23.67 -13.95
C LEU A 13 -22.67 24.14 -15.23
N LEU A 14 -21.87 23.30 -15.86
CA LEU A 14 -21.24 23.54 -17.16
C LEU A 14 -22.19 23.32 -18.35
N GLY A 15 -23.43 22.85 -18.10
CA GLY A 15 -24.46 22.70 -19.13
C GLY A 15 -24.58 21.32 -19.75
N PHE A 16 -23.87 20.29 -19.23
CA PHE A 16 -24.03 18.91 -19.67
C PHE A 16 -25.36 18.33 -19.19
N GLY A 17 -26.01 17.52 -20.05
CA GLY A 17 -27.27 16.86 -19.73
C GLY A 17 -27.10 15.70 -18.75
N PRO A 18 -28.15 15.34 -17.95
CA PRO A 18 -28.08 14.23 -17.02
C PRO A 18 -27.74 12.88 -17.67
N ILE A 19 -28.17 12.67 -18.93
CA ILE A 19 -27.90 11.43 -19.69
C ILE A 19 -26.42 11.37 -20.07
N GLU A 20 -25.85 12.45 -20.58
CA GLU A 20 -24.42 12.55 -20.93
C GLU A 20 -23.54 12.28 -19.69
N ILE A 21 -23.89 12.89 -18.54
CA ILE A 21 -23.17 12.68 -17.29
C ILE A 21 -23.29 11.22 -16.84
N ALA A 22 -24.44 10.58 -17.00
CA ALA A 22 -24.61 9.17 -16.67
C ALA A 22 -23.74 8.26 -17.58
N ASP A 23 -23.58 8.60 -18.86
CA ASP A 23 -22.70 7.87 -19.77
C ASP A 23 -21.22 8.08 -19.38
N PHE A 24 -20.79 9.29 -19.05
CA PHE A 24 -19.44 9.54 -18.55
C PHE A 24 -19.12 8.72 -17.29
N ILE A 25 -20.05 8.70 -16.32
CA ILE A 25 -19.93 7.90 -15.10
C ILE A 25 -19.81 6.40 -15.43
N LYS A 26 -20.65 5.90 -16.31
CA LYS A 26 -20.66 4.49 -16.75
C LYS A 26 -19.32 4.10 -17.40
N ASP A 27 -18.82 4.93 -18.29
CA ASP A 27 -17.54 4.67 -18.97
C ASP A 27 -16.38 4.69 -17.97
N GLY A 28 -16.35 5.65 -17.05
CA GLY A 28 -15.35 5.70 -16.00
C GLY A 28 -15.41 4.50 -15.03
N ILE A 29 -16.60 4.01 -14.66
CA ILE A 29 -16.73 2.80 -13.85
C ILE A 29 -16.20 1.58 -14.62
N LYS A 30 -16.50 1.49 -15.92
CA LYS A 30 -16.06 0.37 -16.76
C LYS A 30 -14.53 0.23 -16.76
N THR A 31 -13.77 1.32 -16.82
CA THR A 31 -12.31 1.28 -16.80
C THR A 31 -11.75 0.75 -15.46
N THR A 32 -12.47 0.92 -14.36
CA THR A 32 -12.03 0.53 -13.02
C THR A 32 -12.56 -0.84 -12.57
N THR A 33 -13.40 -1.50 -13.38
CA THR A 33 -14.10 -2.74 -12.99
C THR A 33 -13.12 -3.85 -12.61
N SER A 34 -12.09 -4.11 -13.41
CA SER A 34 -11.09 -5.15 -13.14
C SER A 34 -10.39 -4.91 -11.80
N ASN A 35 -9.98 -3.67 -11.54
CA ASN A 35 -9.30 -3.29 -10.30
C ASN A 35 -10.23 -3.45 -9.08
N GLY A 36 -11.52 -3.05 -9.20
CA GLY A 36 -12.49 -3.22 -8.13
C GLY A 36 -12.75 -4.70 -7.80
N ILE A 37 -12.88 -5.56 -8.81
CA ILE A 37 -13.05 -7.01 -8.63
C ILE A 37 -11.79 -7.63 -8.01
N LEU A 38 -10.60 -7.22 -8.46
CA LEU A 38 -9.32 -7.65 -7.89
C LEU A 38 -9.29 -7.43 -6.36
N PHE A 39 -9.69 -6.25 -5.89
CA PHE A 39 -9.71 -5.95 -4.46
C PHE A 39 -10.68 -6.82 -3.66
N ILE A 40 -11.85 -7.14 -4.22
CA ILE A 40 -12.80 -8.03 -3.55
C ILE A 40 -12.14 -9.37 -3.23
N PHE A 41 -11.55 -10.02 -4.24
CA PHE A 41 -11.01 -11.35 -4.07
C PHE A 41 -9.65 -11.37 -3.34
N SER A 42 -8.79 -10.38 -3.57
CA SER A 42 -7.48 -10.34 -2.91
C SER A 42 -7.60 -10.07 -1.40
N VAL A 43 -8.43 -9.11 -0.99
CA VAL A 43 -8.63 -8.79 0.43
C VAL A 43 -9.24 -9.98 1.19
N ILE A 44 -10.24 -10.65 0.59
CA ILE A 44 -10.84 -11.84 1.21
C ILE A 44 -9.84 -12.99 1.25
N TYR A 45 -9.08 -13.25 0.16
CA TYR A 45 -8.07 -14.29 0.11
C TYR A 45 -7.01 -14.15 1.22
N PHE A 46 -6.38 -12.99 1.28
CA PHE A 46 -5.35 -12.76 2.30
C PHE A 46 -5.91 -12.71 3.71
N GLY A 47 -7.13 -12.20 3.89
CA GLY A 47 -7.85 -12.26 5.16
C GLY A 47 -8.07 -13.71 5.63
N VAL A 48 -8.52 -14.59 4.73
CA VAL A 48 -8.68 -16.03 5.00
C VAL A 48 -7.33 -16.69 5.28
N MET A 49 -6.27 -16.37 4.52
CA MET A 49 -4.92 -16.90 4.76
C MET A 49 -4.35 -16.44 6.12
N SER A 50 -4.63 -15.21 6.53
CA SER A 50 -4.30 -14.70 7.87
C SER A 50 -5.01 -15.51 8.97
N ASP A 51 -6.31 -15.76 8.81
CA ASP A 51 -7.11 -16.54 9.77
C ASP A 51 -6.57 -17.97 9.93
N THR A 52 -5.93 -18.56 8.90
CA THR A 52 -5.27 -19.89 9.01
C THR A 52 -4.06 -19.89 9.94
N GLY A 53 -3.55 -18.73 10.35
CA GLY A 53 -2.31 -18.55 11.10
C GLY A 53 -1.05 -18.72 10.24
N MET A 54 -1.16 -18.64 8.92
CA MET A 54 -0.03 -18.81 8.00
C MET A 54 1.08 -17.79 8.30
N PHE A 55 0.72 -16.55 8.51
CA PHE A 55 1.69 -15.48 8.80
C PHE A 55 2.30 -15.62 10.20
N ASP A 56 1.52 -16.04 11.22
CA ASP A 56 1.98 -16.17 12.60
C ASP A 56 3.15 -17.14 12.75
N VAL A 57 3.10 -18.26 12.06
CA VAL A 57 4.19 -19.27 12.12
C VAL A 57 5.48 -18.71 11.53
N ILE A 58 5.40 -17.92 10.44
CA ILE A 58 6.56 -17.29 9.82
C ILE A 58 7.15 -16.27 10.78
N VAL A 59 6.28 -15.42 11.36
CA VAL A 59 6.64 -14.36 12.33
C VAL A 59 7.37 -14.96 13.52
N GLN A 60 6.79 -16.00 14.16
CA GLN A 60 7.40 -16.67 15.32
C GLN A 60 8.76 -17.26 14.98
N LYS A 61 8.93 -17.88 13.80
CA LYS A 61 10.24 -18.39 13.36
C LYS A 61 11.26 -17.28 13.18
N LEU A 62 10.89 -16.17 12.55
CA LEU A 62 11.79 -15.02 12.32
C LEU A 62 12.20 -14.37 13.64
N VAL A 63 11.26 -14.16 14.57
CA VAL A 63 11.55 -13.65 15.92
C VAL A 63 12.53 -14.58 16.66
N LYS A 64 12.28 -15.89 16.60
CA LYS A 64 13.16 -16.90 17.25
C LYS A 64 14.56 -16.92 16.63
N LEU A 65 14.67 -16.82 15.30
CA LEU A 65 15.96 -16.78 14.59
C LEU A 65 16.74 -15.50 14.88
N ALA A 66 16.09 -14.38 15.08
CA ALA A 66 16.74 -13.11 15.42
C ALA A 66 17.41 -13.15 16.80
N GLY A 67 16.86 -13.93 17.74
CA GLY A 67 17.43 -14.13 19.08
C GLY A 67 17.68 -12.81 19.80
N ASN A 68 18.89 -12.65 20.38
CA ASN A 68 19.29 -11.47 21.13
C ASN A 68 20.23 -10.52 20.32
N ASN A 69 20.28 -10.66 19.00
CA ASN A 69 21.09 -9.78 18.16
C ASN A 69 20.25 -8.59 17.68
N VAL A 70 20.64 -7.36 18.05
CA VAL A 70 19.91 -6.14 17.72
C VAL A 70 19.72 -5.96 16.21
N ILE A 71 20.77 -6.18 15.41
CA ILE A 71 20.67 -6.06 13.94
C ILE A 71 19.75 -7.16 13.38
N ALA A 72 19.85 -8.38 13.89
CA ALA A 72 18.97 -9.45 13.46
C ALA A 72 17.49 -9.15 13.80
N VAL A 73 17.20 -8.51 14.94
CA VAL A 73 15.84 -8.09 15.32
C VAL A 73 15.32 -6.99 14.39
N THR A 74 16.12 -5.98 14.06
CA THR A 74 15.71 -4.91 13.12
C THR A 74 15.50 -5.46 11.70
N VAL A 75 16.34 -6.37 11.23
CA VAL A 75 16.15 -7.07 9.94
C VAL A 75 14.91 -7.97 9.98
N ALA A 76 14.70 -8.72 11.07
CA ALA A 76 13.48 -9.52 11.24
C ALA A 76 12.23 -8.64 11.23
N THR A 77 12.29 -7.42 11.83
CA THR A 77 11.19 -6.45 11.74
C THR A 77 10.84 -6.12 10.30
N ALA A 78 11.84 -5.80 9.48
CA ALA A 78 11.63 -5.49 8.07
C ALA A 78 11.04 -6.68 7.29
N LEU A 79 11.55 -7.90 7.53
CA LEU A 79 11.02 -9.10 6.88
C LEU A 79 9.60 -9.43 7.32
N ILE A 80 9.30 -9.34 8.62
CA ILE A 80 7.97 -9.58 9.17
C ILE A 80 6.97 -8.58 8.61
N ALA A 81 7.30 -7.28 8.62
CA ALA A 81 6.43 -6.25 8.09
C ALA A 81 6.18 -6.43 6.57
N THR A 82 7.20 -6.83 5.81
CA THR A 82 7.07 -7.14 4.38
C THR A 82 6.10 -8.30 4.14
N ILE A 83 6.25 -9.39 4.90
CA ILE A 83 5.40 -10.59 4.76
C ILE A 83 3.97 -10.31 5.26
N ALA A 84 3.84 -9.61 6.39
CA ALA A 84 2.55 -9.23 6.94
C ALA A 84 1.77 -8.29 6.01
N HIS A 85 2.46 -7.47 5.19
CA HIS A 85 1.81 -6.56 4.24
C HIS A 85 1.44 -7.20 2.88
N LEU A 86 1.64 -8.50 2.71
CA LEU A 86 1.19 -9.20 1.51
C LEU A 86 -0.33 -9.13 1.31
N ASP A 87 -1.10 -8.92 2.37
CA ASP A 87 -2.54 -8.71 2.29
C ASP A 87 -2.95 -7.32 1.78
N GLY A 88 -1.98 -6.39 1.64
CA GLY A 88 -2.21 -5.01 1.20
C GLY A 88 -2.92 -4.13 2.23
N THR A 89 -3.15 -4.61 3.47
CA THR A 89 -3.86 -3.86 4.51
C THR A 89 -2.92 -3.32 5.58
N THR A 90 -3.02 -2.02 5.84
CA THR A 90 -2.16 -1.35 6.82
C THR A 90 -2.45 -1.80 8.25
N ALA A 91 -3.73 -2.01 8.60
CA ALA A 91 -4.13 -2.40 9.96
C ALA A 91 -3.61 -3.79 10.33
N THR A 92 -3.76 -4.79 9.45
CA THR A 92 -3.27 -6.16 9.69
C THR A 92 -1.75 -6.18 9.87
N THR A 93 -1.01 -5.46 9.01
CA THR A 93 0.45 -5.37 9.14
C THR A 93 0.87 -4.83 10.50
N VAL A 94 0.21 -3.77 10.97
CA VAL A 94 0.47 -3.17 12.29
C VAL A 94 0.15 -4.15 13.41
N LEU A 95 -1.02 -4.81 13.37
CA LEU A 95 -1.47 -5.75 14.39
C LEU A 95 -0.66 -7.05 14.44
N ILE A 96 -0.04 -7.46 13.35
CA ILE A 96 0.85 -8.62 13.31
C ILE A 96 2.27 -8.23 13.77
N THR A 97 2.83 -7.16 13.20
CA THR A 97 4.25 -6.83 13.37
C THR A 97 4.55 -6.23 14.73
N ILE A 98 3.74 -5.27 15.17
CA ILE A 98 4.03 -4.52 16.40
C ILE A 98 3.89 -5.39 17.65
N PRO A 99 2.76 -6.10 17.91
CA PRO A 99 2.65 -6.92 19.12
C PRO A 99 3.69 -8.04 19.17
N ALA A 100 4.08 -8.61 18.03
CA ALA A 100 5.10 -9.67 17.99
C ALA A 100 6.51 -9.19 18.37
N LEU A 101 6.84 -7.94 18.05
CA LEU A 101 8.20 -7.41 18.19
C LEU A 101 8.37 -6.38 19.30
N TYR A 102 7.32 -5.68 19.69
CA TYR A 102 7.38 -4.65 20.73
C TYR A 102 7.97 -5.15 22.06
N PRO A 103 7.58 -6.34 22.57
CA PRO A 103 8.20 -6.91 23.77
C PRO A 103 9.71 -7.17 23.58
N VAL A 104 10.13 -7.61 22.38
CA VAL A 104 11.54 -7.85 22.06
C VAL A 104 12.33 -6.54 22.06
N TYR A 105 11.77 -5.47 21.45
CA TYR A 105 12.37 -4.14 21.45
C TYR A 105 12.54 -3.60 22.86
N LYS A 106 11.52 -3.71 23.71
CA LYS A 106 11.58 -3.29 25.11
C LYS A 106 12.60 -4.09 25.89
N LYS A 107 12.60 -5.42 25.78
CA LYS A 107 13.56 -6.33 26.45
C LYS A 107 15.01 -6.03 26.07
N MET A 108 15.25 -5.65 24.83
CA MET A 108 16.59 -5.34 24.32
C MET A 108 16.96 -3.87 24.41
N ASN A 109 16.11 -3.03 25.00
CA ASN A 109 16.30 -1.58 25.05
C ASN A 109 16.52 -0.95 23.67
N ILE A 110 15.81 -1.43 22.64
CA ILE A 110 15.83 -0.86 21.31
C ILE A 110 14.76 0.25 21.24
N ASP A 111 15.14 1.40 20.65
CA ASP A 111 14.19 2.50 20.45
C ASP A 111 12.98 2.05 19.62
N THR A 112 11.80 2.16 20.19
CA THR A 112 10.53 1.73 19.57
C THR A 112 10.16 2.53 18.32
N ARG A 113 10.71 3.74 18.14
CA ARG A 113 10.57 4.50 16.89
C ARG A 113 11.17 3.74 15.69
N ILE A 114 12.22 2.92 15.93
CA ILE A 114 12.81 2.05 14.89
C ILE A 114 11.82 0.97 14.46
N LEU A 115 11.07 0.36 15.39
CA LEU A 115 10.03 -0.61 15.06
C LEU A 115 8.98 0.02 14.14
N LEU A 116 8.46 1.19 14.52
CA LEU A 116 7.48 1.92 13.72
C LEU A 116 8.01 2.33 12.34
N CYS A 117 9.24 2.84 12.32
CA CYS A 117 9.89 3.27 11.08
C CYS A 117 10.07 2.09 10.10
N LEU A 118 10.60 0.97 10.56
CA LEU A 118 10.80 -0.20 9.69
C LEU A 118 9.48 -0.80 9.22
N THR A 119 8.48 -0.90 10.11
CA THR A 119 7.14 -1.36 9.74
C THR A 119 6.58 -0.49 8.62
N GLY A 120 6.58 0.82 8.78
CA GLY A 120 6.03 1.73 7.78
C GLY A 120 6.83 1.80 6.48
N ALA A 121 8.17 1.72 6.53
CA ALA A 121 9.00 1.66 5.33
C ALA A 121 8.68 0.43 4.47
N CYS A 122 8.57 -0.75 5.11
CA CYS A 122 8.25 -1.99 4.39
C CYS A 122 6.82 -1.98 3.84
N MET A 123 5.85 -1.48 4.61
CA MET A 123 4.48 -1.26 4.13
C MET A 123 4.47 -0.35 2.90
N GLY A 124 5.23 0.75 2.92
CA GLY A 124 5.30 1.69 1.81
C GLY A 124 5.78 1.03 0.52
N VAL A 125 6.84 0.24 0.57
CA VAL A 125 7.35 -0.49 -0.60
C VAL A 125 6.39 -1.61 -1.04
N MET A 126 5.77 -2.32 -0.10
CA MET A 126 4.79 -3.37 -0.42
C MET A 126 3.48 -2.83 -0.98
N ASN A 127 3.15 -1.57 -0.77
CA ASN A 127 2.03 -0.90 -1.43
C ASN A 127 2.20 -0.74 -2.96
N LEU A 128 3.36 -1.13 -3.51
CA LEU A 128 3.55 -1.27 -4.96
C LEU A 128 2.91 -2.55 -5.54
N LEU A 129 2.38 -3.45 -4.72
CA LEU A 129 1.61 -4.61 -5.19
C LEU A 129 0.31 -4.19 -5.92
N PRO A 130 -0.17 -4.96 -6.89
CA PRO A 130 -1.34 -4.59 -7.69
C PRO A 130 -2.64 -4.50 -6.88
N TRP A 131 -2.74 -5.23 -5.78
CA TRP A 131 -3.80 -5.09 -4.77
C TRP A 131 -3.43 -4.11 -3.64
N GLY A 132 -2.32 -3.41 -3.75
CA GLY A 132 -1.96 -2.29 -2.90
C GLY A 132 -2.81 -1.06 -3.26
N GLY A 133 -3.34 -0.39 -2.24
CA GLY A 133 -4.22 0.76 -2.44
C GLY A 133 -3.68 1.85 -3.38
N PRO A 134 -2.42 2.25 -3.29
CA PRO A 134 -1.80 3.25 -4.18
C PRO A 134 -1.77 2.84 -5.65
N VAL A 135 -1.33 1.61 -5.96
CA VAL A 135 -1.19 1.13 -7.35
C VAL A 135 -2.55 1.05 -8.03
N ALA A 136 -3.57 0.51 -7.36
CA ALA A 136 -4.90 0.44 -7.94
C ALA A 136 -5.51 1.82 -8.21
N ARG A 137 -5.26 2.81 -7.32
CA ARG A 137 -5.72 4.19 -7.52
C ARG A 137 -5.07 4.83 -8.74
N ALA A 138 -3.75 4.70 -8.86
CA ALA A 138 -3.03 5.24 -10.00
C ALA A 138 -3.40 4.54 -11.30
N ALA A 139 -3.53 3.21 -11.29
CA ALA A 139 -3.99 2.43 -12.43
C ALA A 139 -5.38 2.87 -12.90
N THR A 140 -6.28 3.19 -11.94
CA THR A 140 -7.60 3.77 -12.23
C THR A 140 -7.48 5.11 -12.96
N VAL A 141 -6.59 6.00 -12.50
CA VAL A 141 -6.40 7.34 -13.07
C VAL A 141 -5.88 7.28 -14.52
N ILE A 142 -4.95 6.37 -14.79
CA ILE A 142 -4.39 6.19 -16.15
C ILE A 142 -5.13 5.14 -16.98
N SER A 143 -6.30 4.67 -16.53
CA SER A 143 -7.13 3.67 -17.20
C SER A 143 -6.38 2.38 -17.56
N MET A 144 -5.46 1.93 -16.68
CA MET A 144 -4.63 0.74 -16.84
C MET A 144 -5.06 -0.37 -15.86
N ASP A 145 -4.77 -1.63 -16.19
CA ASP A 145 -4.88 -2.72 -15.21
C ASP A 145 -3.79 -2.59 -14.14
N ALA A 146 -4.16 -2.81 -12.86
CA ALA A 146 -3.23 -2.67 -11.75
C ALA A 146 -2.07 -3.67 -11.81
N ASN A 147 -2.29 -4.86 -12.38
CA ASN A 147 -1.24 -5.85 -12.55
C ASN A 147 -0.23 -5.44 -13.62
N ASP A 148 -0.70 -4.82 -14.73
CA ASP A 148 0.18 -4.33 -15.77
C ASP A 148 1.06 -3.19 -15.25
N LEU A 149 0.48 -2.28 -14.46
CA LEU A 149 1.25 -1.22 -13.79
C LEU A 149 2.28 -1.81 -12.82
N TRP A 150 1.90 -2.85 -12.07
CA TRP A 150 2.81 -3.52 -11.15
C TRP A 150 3.99 -4.19 -11.87
N HIS A 151 3.76 -4.84 -13.02
CA HIS A 151 4.85 -5.44 -13.81
C HIS A 151 5.96 -4.43 -14.13
N ILE A 152 5.59 -3.19 -14.41
CA ILE A 152 6.53 -2.10 -14.67
C ILE A 152 7.28 -1.70 -13.39
N LEU A 153 6.60 -1.76 -12.24
CA LEU A 153 7.13 -1.35 -10.94
C LEU A 153 7.92 -2.45 -10.20
N ILE A 154 7.84 -3.74 -10.63
CA ILE A 154 8.53 -4.86 -9.97
C ILE A 154 10.02 -4.58 -9.73
N PRO A 155 10.82 -4.10 -10.70
CA PRO A 155 12.24 -3.85 -10.46
C PRO A 155 12.47 -2.78 -9.38
N VAL A 156 11.66 -1.73 -9.37
CA VAL A 156 11.73 -0.66 -8.37
C VAL A 156 11.31 -1.19 -6.99
N GLN A 157 10.29 -2.04 -6.92
CA GLN A 157 9.84 -2.68 -5.69
C GLN A 157 10.92 -3.58 -5.08
N ILE A 158 11.58 -4.41 -5.88
CA ILE A 158 12.67 -5.28 -5.42
C ILE A 158 13.80 -4.46 -4.82
N LEU A 159 14.22 -3.40 -5.52
CA LEU A 159 15.29 -2.52 -5.02
C LEU A 159 14.85 -1.71 -3.79
N GLY A 160 13.57 -1.35 -3.70
CA GLY A 160 12.99 -0.75 -2.48
C GLY A 160 13.03 -1.69 -1.28
N LEU A 161 12.75 -2.98 -1.48
CA LEU A 161 12.88 -4.01 -0.42
C LEU A 161 14.33 -4.17 0.03
N ILE A 162 15.28 -4.18 -0.90
CA ILE A 162 16.71 -4.23 -0.59
C ILE A 162 17.12 -2.97 0.21
N ALA A 163 16.65 -1.79 -0.21
CA ALA A 163 16.90 -0.54 0.52
C ALA A 163 16.34 -0.59 1.95
N ASN A 164 15.15 -1.15 2.16
CA ASN A 164 14.57 -1.31 3.49
C ASN A 164 15.38 -2.27 4.39
N ILE A 165 15.93 -3.35 3.83
CA ILE A 165 16.86 -4.22 4.58
C ILE A 165 18.14 -3.45 4.95
N ALA A 166 18.69 -2.65 4.03
CA ALA A 166 19.85 -1.80 4.34
C ALA A 166 19.52 -0.78 5.45
N VAL A 167 18.35 -0.14 5.39
CA VAL A 167 17.87 0.76 6.45
C VAL A 167 17.73 0.00 7.78
N ALA A 168 17.21 -1.23 7.77
CA ALA A 168 17.09 -2.05 8.98
C ALA A 168 18.45 -2.35 9.62
N VAL A 169 19.47 -2.67 8.81
CA VAL A 169 20.84 -2.88 9.30
C VAL A 169 21.41 -1.58 9.87
N LEU A 170 21.25 -0.46 9.16
CA LEU A 170 21.75 0.85 9.61
C LEU A 170 21.10 1.29 10.93
N LEU A 171 19.77 1.12 11.05
CA LEU A 171 19.05 1.44 12.28
C LEU A 171 19.39 0.48 13.42
N GLY A 172 19.68 -0.79 13.13
CA GLY A 172 20.21 -1.73 14.10
C GLY A 172 21.60 -1.32 14.63
N MET A 173 22.51 -0.91 13.75
CA MET A 173 23.81 -0.36 14.14
C MET A 173 23.68 0.95 14.93
N PHE A 174 22.76 1.82 14.51
CA PHE A 174 22.40 3.04 15.25
C PHE A 174 21.92 2.72 16.66
N ALA A 175 21.02 1.75 16.82
CA ALA A 175 20.50 1.31 18.11
C ALA A 175 21.62 0.79 19.04
N ILE A 176 22.52 -0.05 18.53
CA ILE A 176 23.68 -0.55 19.30
C ILE A 176 24.55 0.60 19.81
N LYS A 177 24.82 1.58 18.94
CA LYS A 177 25.62 2.77 19.32
C LYS A 177 24.94 3.58 20.43
N HIS A 178 23.61 3.49 20.56
CA HIS A 178 22.83 4.19 21.59
C HIS A 178 22.45 3.28 22.78
N GLY A 179 23.15 2.15 22.96
CA GLY A 179 23.05 1.31 24.15
C GLY A 179 22.02 0.17 24.08
N ALA A 180 21.46 -0.11 22.90
CA ALA A 180 20.62 -1.28 22.73
C ALA A 180 21.40 -2.59 22.93
N GLY A 181 20.74 -3.61 23.50
CA GLY A 181 21.33 -4.92 23.79
C GLY A 181 22.08 -5.01 25.13
N GLN A 182 22.24 -3.91 25.85
CA GLN A 182 23.02 -3.87 27.10
C GLN A 182 22.18 -3.81 28.39
N GLY A 183 20.85 -3.82 28.30
CA GLY A 183 19.94 -3.66 29.45
C GLY A 183 19.08 -4.89 29.74
N LYS A 184 18.66 -5.03 31.02
CA LYS A 184 17.51 -5.86 31.37
C LYS A 184 16.26 -5.03 31.09
N GLY A 185 15.62 -5.24 29.94
CA GLY A 185 14.36 -4.59 29.59
C GLY A 185 13.18 -5.12 30.42
N GLU A 186 12.09 -4.39 30.41
CA GLU A 186 10.83 -4.76 31.07
C GLU A 186 10.16 -5.96 30.39
N GLU A 187 9.66 -6.92 31.18
CA GLU A 187 8.78 -7.98 30.68
C GLU A 187 7.35 -7.45 30.58
N ILE A 188 6.79 -7.52 29.38
CA ILE A 188 5.39 -7.13 29.12
C ILE A 188 4.53 -8.38 29.05
N THR A 189 3.41 -8.39 29.81
CA THR A 189 2.39 -9.44 29.76
C THR A 189 1.37 -9.13 28.67
N VAL A 190 1.07 -10.12 27.82
CA VAL A 190 0.11 -10.03 26.70
C VAL A 190 -1.28 -10.49 27.15
N ASP A 191 -2.33 -9.83 26.66
CA ASP A 191 -3.73 -10.09 27.03
C ASP A 191 -4.27 -11.38 26.35
N GLU A 192 -4.80 -12.33 27.15
CA GLU A 192 -5.14 -13.71 26.71
C GLU A 192 -6.52 -13.87 26.03
N LYS A 193 -7.42 -12.89 26.11
CA LYS A 193 -8.83 -13.09 25.70
C LYS A 193 -9.10 -12.97 24.20
N ALA A 194 -8.33 -12.17 23.46
CA ALA A 194 -8.46 -12.05 21.99
C ALA A 194 -7.93 -13.27 21.24
N GLN A 195 -7.07 -14.08 21.89
CA GLN A 195 -6.39 -15.21 21.26
C GLN A 195 -7.29 -16.45 21.05
N GLN A 196 -8.33 -16.65 21.86
CA GLN A 196 -9.10 -17.91 21.82
C GLN A 196 -10.01 -18.08 20.58
N GLU A 197 -10.61 -17.00 20.05
CA GLU A 197 -11.43 -17.09 18.83
C GLU A 197 -10.57 -17.25 17.57
N GLU A 198 -9.37 -16.69 17.55
CA GLU A 198 -8.43 -16.82 16.44
C GLU A 198 -7.82 -18.25 16.40
N GLU A 199 -7.58 -18.87 17.55
CA GLU A 199 -7.04 -20.24 17.62
C GLU A 199 -7.94 -21.29 16.96
N ALA A 200 -9.26 -21.14 17.03
CA ALA A 200 -10.22 -22.06 16.40
C ALA A 200 -10.14 -22.05 14.87
N LEU A 201 -9.71 -20.94 14.28
CA LEU A 201 -9.56 -20.78 12.82
C LEU A 201 -8.21 -21.26 12.30
N ARG A 202 -7.20 -21.42 13.15
CA ARG A 202 -5.84 -21.79 12.75
C ARG A 202 -5.79 -23.17 12.13
N ARG A 203 -4.97 -23.32 11.07
CA ARG A 203 -4.78 -24.54 10.31
C ARG A 203 -3.29 -24.93 10.21
N PRO A 204 -2.62 -25.22 11.33
CA PRO A 204 -1.17 -25.45 11.34
C PRO A 204 -0.75 -26.66 10.48
N LYS A 205 -1.62 -27.68 10.33
CA LYS A 205 -1.35 -28.84 9.47
C LYS A 205 -1.36 -28.50 7.97
N LEU A 206 -2.02 -27.43 7.58
CA LEU A 206 -2.14 -26.97 6.19
C LEU A 206 -1.19 -25.80 5.86
N LEU A 207 -0.27 -25.46 6.76
CA LEU A 207 0.68 -24.36 6.58
C LEU A 207 1.45 -24.47 5.26
N ILE A 208 2.01 -25.65 4.95
CA ILE A 208 2.79 -25.84 3.72
C ILE A 208 1.89 -25.67 2.49
N PHE A 209 0.67 -26.22 2.54
CA PHE A 209 -0.31 -26.04 1.47
C PHE A 209 -0.63 -24.57 1.24
N ASN A 210 -0.93 -23.80 2.29
CA ASN A 210 -1.26 -22.38 2.21
C ASN A 210 -0.10 -21.54 1.68
N LEU A 211 1.13 -21.85 2.08
CA LEU A 211 2.34 -21.22 1.56
C LEU A 211 2.53 -21.53 0.07
N VAL A 212 2.41 -22.78 -0.34
CA VAL A 212 2.54 -23.19 -1.75
C VAL A 212 1.46 -22.54 -2.59
N LEU A 213 0.20 -22.50 -2.12
CA LEU A 213 -0.90 -21.85 -2.82
C LEU A 213 -0.62 -20.34 -3.00
N THR A 214 -0.15 -19.67 -1.95
CA THR A 214 0.17 -18.23 -2.01
C THR A 214 1.35 -17.96 -2.95
N VAL A 215 2.42 -18.75 -2.88
CA VAL A 215 3.58 -18.60 -3.78
C VAL A 215 3.18 -18.90 -5.23
N ALA A 216 2.38 -19.92 -5.48
CA ALA A 216 1.86 -20.23 -6.80
C ALA A 216 0.98 -19.10 -7.36
N LEU A 217 0.12 -18.52 -6.53
CA LEU A 217 -0.68 -17.35 -6.90
C LEU A 217 0.22 -16.18 -7.30
N LEU A 218 1.22 -15.82 -6.48
CA LEU A 218 2.14 -14.73 -6.79
C LEU A 218 2.95 -15.00 -8.07
N ALA A 219 3.36 -16.24 -8.30
CA ALA A 219 4.05 -16.65 -9.52
C ALA A 219 3.13 -16.50 -10.74
N VAL A 220 1.87 -16.91 -10.66
CA VAL A 220 0.89 -16.73 -11.75
C VAL A 220 0.66 -15.25 -12.03
N LEU A 221 0.50 -14.42 -11.01
CA LEU A 221 0.33 -12.97 -11.17
C LEU A 221 1.54 -12.32 -11.85
N SER A 222 2.76 -12.76 -11.52
CA SER A 222 3.99 -12.22 -12.12
C SER A 222 4.18 -12.60 -13.60
N THR A 223 3.49 -13.63 -14.09
CA THR A 223 3.54 -14.00 -15.51
C THR A 223 2.61 -13.17 -16.40
N GLY A 224 1.58 -12.54 -15.81
CA GLY A 224 0.55 -11.82 -16.57
C GLY A 224 -0.35 -12.67 -17.47
N VAL A 225 -0.21 -14.02 -17.44
CA VAL A 225 -0.95 -14.94 -18.32
C VAL A 225 -2.44 -14.99 -17.96
N VAL A 226 -2.77 -14.82 -16.69
CA VAL A 226 -4.14 -14.87 -16.18
C VAL A 226 -4.48 -13.52 -15.56
N THR A 227 -5.68 -13.03 -15.83
CA THR A 227 -6.19 -11.80 -15.22
C THR A 227 -6.15 -11.92 -13.69
N SER A 228 -5.63 -10.91 -13.02
CA SER A 228 -5.34 -10.93 -11.57
C SER A 228 -6.54 -11.34 -10.71
N TYR A 229 -7.72 -10.77 -10.98
CA TYR A 229 -8.92 -11.11 -10.21
C TYR A 229 -9.39 -12.56 -10.41
N VAL A 230 -9.12 -13.17 -11.57
CA VAL A 230 -9.43 -14.59 -11.82
C VAL A 230 -8.47 -15.47 -11.02
N ALA A 231 -7.18 -15.14 -11.00
CA ALA A 231 -6.18 -15.87 -10.20
C ALA A 231 -6.55 -15.84 -8.71
N PHE A 232 -6.93 -14.68 -8.17
CA PHE A 232 -7.37 -14.58 -6.77
C PHE A 232 -8.69 -15.29 -6.50
N LEU A 233 -9.67 -15.25 -7.41
CA LEU A 233 -10.93 -15.98 -7.28
C LEU A 233 -10.68 -17.49 -7.15
N VAL A 234 -9.84 -18.05 -8.02
CA VAL A 234 -9.48 -19.47 -8.00
C VAL A 234 -8.72 -19.82 -6.72
N ALA A 235 -7.70 -19.03 -6.36
CA ALA A 235 -6.93 -19.24 -5.15
C ALA A 235 -7.80 -19.16 -3.88
N LEU A 236 -8.72 -18.20 -3.80
CA LEU A 236 -9.68 -18.09 -2.70
C LEU A 236 -10.58 -19.31 -2.61
N SER A 237 -11.13 -19.78 -3.74
CA SER A 237 -11.99 -20.94 -3.79
C SER A 237 -11.27 -22.20 -3.32
N ILE A 238 -10.03 -22.42 -3.77
CA ILE A 238 -9.18 -23.54 -3.33
C ILE A 238 -8.84 -23.39 -1.84
N GLY A 239 -8.44 -22.19 -1.40
CA GLY A 239 -8.09 -21.91 -0.02
C GLY A 239 -9.24 -22.15 0.95
N LEU A 240 -10.45 -21.71 0.62
CA LEU A 240 -11.66 -21.94 1.42
C LEU A 240 -12.03 -23.43 1.45
N ALA A 241 -12.06 -24.10 0.29
CA ALA A 241 -12.47 -25.51 0.21
C ALA A 241 -11.55 -26.43 1.02
N VAL A 242 -10.24 -26.18 1.00
CA VAL A 242 -9.26 -27.03 1.70
C VAL A 242 -9.14 -26.71 3.18
N ASN A 243 -9.11 -25.40 3.55
CA ASN A 243 -8.94 -25.02 4.95
C ASN A 243 -10.24 -25.09 5.77
N TYR A 244 -11.39 -24.83 5.12
CA TYR A 244 -12.67 -24.68 5.78
C TYR A 244 -13.79 -25.40 4.98
N PRO A 245 -13.89 -26.74 5.05
CA PRO A 245 -14.88 -27.51 4.27
C PRO A 245 -16.34 -27.21 4.63
N ASP A 246 -16.59 -26.70 5.85
CA ASP A 246 -17.93 -26.29 6.28
C ASP A 246 -18.37 -25.01 5.60
N LEU A 247 -19.45 -25.08 4.79
CA LEU A 247 -19.99 -23.95 4.05
C LEU A 247 -20.48 -22.80 4.95
N LYS A 248 -20.96 -23.08 6.17
CA LYS A 248 -21.37 -22.05 7.13
C LYS A 248 -20.17 -21.28 7.64
N LEU A 249 -19.05 -21.97 7.85
CA LEU A 249 -17.80 -21.35 8.27
C LEU A 249 -17.20 -20.50 7.14
N GLN A 250 -17.26 -20.99 5.89
CA GLN A 250 -16.85 -20.19 4.72
C GLN A 250 -17.66 -18.89 4.61
N ASP A 251 -18.99 -18.96 4.75
CA ASP A 251 -19.85 -17.78 4.73
C ASP A 251 -19.51 -16.78 5.85
N LYS A 252 -19.23 -17.30 7.08
CA LYS A 252 -18.79 -16.46 8.21
C LYS A 252 -17.46 -15.74 7.90
N LEU A 253 -16.48 -16.44 7.31
CA LEU A 253 -15.18 -15.87 6.98
C LEU A 253 -15.27 -14.84 5.85
N ILE A 254 -16.04 -15.13 4.82
CA ILE A 254 -16.31 -14.16 3.73
C ILE A 254 -16.95 -12.90 4.32
N LYS A 255 -17.97 -13.02 5.16
CA LYS A 255 -18.63 -11.89 5.82
C LYS A 255 -17.69 -11.12 6.76
N LYS A 256 -16.72 -11.76 7.38
CA LYS A 256 -15.71 -11.13 8.23
C LYS A 256 -14.85 -10.13 7.44
N HIS A 257 -14.42 -10.51 6.23
CA HIS A 257 -13.50 -9.72 5.40
C HIS A 257 -14.20 -8.84 4.34
N ALA A 258 -15.47 -9.15 4.01
CA ALA A 258 -16.23 -8.43 3.00
C ALA A 258 -16.34 -6.90 3.23
N PRO A 259 -16.51 -6.37 4.45
CA PRO A 259 -16.62 -4.92 4.66
C PRO A 259 -15.37 -4.16 4.17
N ALA A 260 -14.17 -4.66 4.45
CA ALA A 260 -12.93 -4.03 3.99
C ALA A 260 -12.81 -4.07 2.46
N ALA A 261 -13.09 -5.23 1.86
CA ALA A 261 -13.08 -5.42 0.42
C ALA A 261 -14.09 -4.49 -0.29
N LEU A 262 -15.32 -4.40 0.24
CA LEU A 262 -16.38 -3.58 -0.34
C LEU A 262 -16.07 -2.08 -0.26
N ILE A 263 -15.53 -1.59 0.87
CA ILE A 263 -15.18 -0.17 1.03
C ILE A 263 -14.14 0.25 -0.01
N ILE A 264 -13.09 -0.56 -0.20
CA ILE A 264 -12.04 -0.26 -1.17
C ILE A 264 -12.58 -0.28 -2.59
N SER A 265 -13.32 -1.33 -2.97
CA SER A 265 -13.90 -1.47 -4.31
C SER A 265 -14.90 -0.37 -4.63
N ALA A 266 -15.78 0.00 -3.67
CA ALA A 266 -16.72 1.11 -3.83
C ALA A 266 -16.00 2.45 -4.01
N THR A 267 -14.88 2.66 -3.32
CA THR A 267 -14.05 3.87 -3.51
C THR A 267 -13.45 3.91 -4.91
N LEU A 268 -12.93 2.79 -5.43
CA LEU A 268 -12.40 2.71 -6.79
C LEU A 268 -13.47 2.99 -7.85
N PHE A 269 -14.67 2.42 -7.71
CA PHE A 269 -15.77 2.70 -8.64
C PHE A 269 -16.21 4.17 -8.59
N SER A 270 -16.28 4.76 -7.39
CA SER A 270 -16.59 6.19 -7.24
C SER A 270 -15.52 7.08 -7.87
N ALA A 271 -14.25 6.67 -7.78
CA ALA A 271 -13.13 7.37 -8.41
C ALA A 271 -13.16 7.22 -9.94
N GLY A 272 -13.47 6.02 -10.45
CA GLY A 272 -13.70 5.81 -11.88
C GLY A 272 -14.81 6.72 -12.40
N ALA A 273 -15.93 6.84 -11.68
CA ALA A 273 -17.00 7.77 -12.02
C ALA A 273 -16.52 9.22 -12.09
N MET A 274 -15.67 9.66 -11.16
CA MET A 274 -15.09 11.01 -11.19
C MET A 274 -14.19 11.23 -12.40
N VAL A 275 -13.29 10.29 -12.67
CA VAL A 275 -12.38 10.36 -13.83
C VAL A 275 -13.19 10.41 -15.13
N GLY A 276 -14.21 9.55 -15.28
CA GLY A 276 -15.08 9.56 -16.46
C GLY A 276 -15.80 10.89 -16.68
N VAL A 277 -16.26 11.54 -15.59
CA VAL A 277 -16.86 12.88 -15.70
C VAL A 277 -15.82 13.93 -16.10
N PHE A 278 -14.62 13.89 -15.51
CA PHE A 278 -13.56 14.84 -15.83
C PHE A 278 -13.10 14.74 -17.30
N ASP A 279 -12.92 13.52 -17.79
CA ASP A 279 -12.53 13.26 -19.18
C ASP A 279 -13.65 13.66 -20.16
N GLY A 280 -14.88 13.22 -19.89
CA GLY A 280 -16.03 13.48 -20.75
C GLY A 280 -16.42 14.95 -20.86
N THR A 281 -16.17 15.74 -19.82
CA THR A 281 -16.48 17.18 -19.80
C THR A 281 -15.32 18.07 -20.21
N GLY A 282 -14.08 17.55 -20.29
CA GLY A 282 -12.87 18.35 -20.53
C GLY A 282 -12.45 19.23 -19.34
N MET A 283 -13.10 19.10 -18.17
CA MET A 283 -12.76 19.91 -16.98
C MET A 283 -11.28 19.77 -16.60
N LEU A 284 -10.72 18.57 -16.74
CA LEU A 284 -9.31 18.31 -16.38
C LEU A 284 -8.36 19.14 -17.26
N THR A 285 -8.63 19.19 -18.57
CA THR A 285 -7.84 19.96 -19.53
C THR A 285 -7.92 21.47 -19.24
N GLU A 286 -9.10 22.00 -18.92
CA GLU A 286 -9.26 23.41 -18.55
C GLU A 286 -8.53 23.77 -17.25
N MET A 287 -8.61 22.90 -16.24
CA MET A 287 -7.84 23.08 -15.00
C MET A 287 -6.33 23.05 -15.27
N ALA A 288 -5.87 22.14 -16.13
CA ALA A 288 -4.47 22.06 -16.54
C ALA A 288 -3.99 23.31 -17.26
N ASN A 289 -4.79 23.89 -18.19
CA ASN A 289 -4.48 25.11 -18.92
C ASN A 289 -4.21 26.29 -17.95
N VAL A 290 -5.00 26.41 -16.89
CA VAL A 290 -4.79 27.43 -15.86
C VAL A 290 -3.45 27.21 -15.15
N ILE A 291 -3.11 25.98 -14.77
CA ILE A 291 -1.86 25.67 -14.07
C ILE A 291 -0.65 25.90 -14.97
N ILE A 292 -0.72 25.51 -16.24
CA ILE A 292 0.36 25.68 -17.21
C ILE A 292 0.76 27.17 -17.29
N SER A 293 -0.19 28.11 -17.16
CA SER A 293 0.11 29.54 -17.19
C SER A 293 1.05 29.99 -16.04
N PHE A 294 1.16 29.22 -14.98
CA PHE A 294 2.05 29.47 -13.83
C PHE A 294 3.33 28.64 -13.84
N VAL A 295 3.42 27.58 -14.66
CA VAL A 295 4.58 26.69 -14.71
C VAL A 295 5.60 27.24 -15.70
N PRO A 296 6.84 27.56 -15.24
CA PRO A 296 7.90 27.97 -16.16
C PRO A 296 8.23 26.84 -17.15
N SER A 297 8.43 27.16 -18.43
CA SER A 297 8.63 26.17 -19.49
C SER A 297 9.79 25.20 -19.23
N PHE A 298 10.87 25.69 -18.58
CA PHE A 298 12.02 24.85 -18.23
C PHE A 298 11.72 23.83 -17.12
N MET A 299 10.69 24.03 -16.31
CA MET A 299 10.25 23.09 -15.27
C MET A 299 9.25 22.07 -15.83
N GLY A 300 8.52 22.45 -16.88
CA GLY A 300 7.44 21.62 -17.43
C GLY A 300 7.89 20.21 -17.81
N GLN A 301 9.02 20.09 -18.50
CA GLN A 301 9.58 18.80 -18.91
C GLN A 301 10.05 17.87 -17.78
N TYR A 302 10.23 18.40 -16.54
CA TYR A 302 10.63 17.64 -15.35
C TYR A 302 9.51 17.53 -14.32
N LEU A 303 8.28 17.87 -14.68
CA LEU A 303 7.16 17.98 -13.75
C LEU A 303 6.93 16.66 -12.99
N HIS A 304 6.99 15.53 -13.67
CA HIS A 304 6.86 14.19 -13.08
C HIS A 304 7.92 13.90 -12.02
N ILE A 305 9.18 14.28 -12.27
CA ILE A 305 10.29 14.13 -11.29
C ILE A 305 10.07 15.06 -10.10
N ILE A 306 9.70 16.33 -10.35
CA ILE A 306 9.43 17.30 -9.28
C ILE A 306 8.31 16.79 -8.38
N PHE A 307 7.20 16.34 -8.95
CA PHE A 307 6.10 15.77 -8.18
C PHE A 307 6.44 14.42 -7.54
N GLY A 308 7.31 13.62 -8.14
CA GLY A 308 7.87 12.43 -7.54
C GLY A 308 8.66 12.74 -6.26
N ILE A 309 9.51 13.76 -6.26
CA ILE A 309 10.28 14.21 -5.08
C ILE A 309 9.35 14.83 -4.02
N LEU A 310 8.39 15.65 -4.43
CA LEU A 310 7.42 16.31 -3.54
C LEU A 310 6.30 15.37 -3.08
N ALA A 311 6.19 14.19 -3.65
CA ALA A 311 5.09 13.26 -3.41
C ALA A 311 4.93 12.88 -1.94
N LEU A 312 6.03 12.64 -1.20
CA LEU A 312 5.96 12.32 0.22
C LEU A 312 5.49 13.52 1.04
N PRO A 313 6.08 14.74 0.96
CA PRO A 313 5.55 15.92 1.65
C PRO A 313 4.07 16.22 1.33
N LEU A 314 3.68 16.12 0.07
CA LEU A 314 2.29 16.31 -0.34
C LEU A 314 1.39 15.23 0.27
N GLY A 315 1.83 13.96 0.27
CA GLY A 315 1.09 12.85 0.85
C GLY A 315 0.91 12.93 2.37
N LEU A 316 1.70 13.74 3.08
CA LEU A 316 1.51 14.03 4.50
C LEU A 316 0.37 15.04 4.72
N CYS A 317 0.27 16.03 3.85
CA CYS A 317 -0.68 17.14 3.98
C CYS A 317 -2.04 16.84 3.37
N ILE A 318 -2.09 15.91 2.41
CA ILE A 318 -3.27 15.61 1.59
C ILE A 318 -3.61 14.13 1.75
N GLY A 319 -4.89 13.83 1.98
CA GLY A 319 -5.37 12.45 2.08
C GLY A 319 -5.09 11.64 0.81
N THR A 320 -4.97 10.34 0.98
CA THR A 320 -4.59 9.42 -0.11
C THR A 320 -5.49 9.54 -1.34
N ASP A 321 -6.79 9.62 -1.14
CA ASP A 321 -7.74 9.71 -2.24
C ASP A 321 -7.64 11.06 -2.96
N ALA A 322 -7.50 12.17 -2.23
CA ALA A 322 -7.31 13.49 -2.82
C ALA A 322 -5.98 13.61 -3.57
N TYR A 323 -4.94 12.91 -3.12
CA TYR A 323 -3.66 12.86 -3.83
C TYR A 323 -3.78 12.14 -5.17
N PHE A 324 -4.32 10.90 -5.16
CA PHE A 324 -4.40 10.09 -6.39
C PHE A 324 -5.50 10.55 -7.34
N TYR A 325 -6.65 10.96 -6.84
CA TYR A 325 -7.78 11.32 -7.70
C TYR A 325 -7.91 12.83 -7.95
N GLY A 326 -7.33 13.67 -7.11
CA GLY A 326 -7.34 15.11 -7.30
C GLY A 326 -6.07 15.65 -7.98
N ILE A 327 -4.90 15.35 -7.39
CA ILE A 327 -3.64 15.94 -7.85
C ILE A 327 -3.05 15.16 -9.03
N MET A 328 -3.01 13.82 -8.97
CA MET A 328 -2.34 13.03 -10.00
C MET A 328 -2.92 13.24 -11.41
N PRO A 329 -4.25 13.21 -11.66
CA PRO A 329 -4.79 13.46 -12.99
C PRO A 329 -4.36 14.82 -13.53
N LEU A 330 -4.34 15.84 -12.67
CA LEU A 330 -3.97 17.20 -13.03
C LEU A 330 -2.48 17.31 -13.41
N VAL A 331 -1.60 16.64 -12.64
CA VAL A 331 -0.16 16.61 -12.95
C VAL A 331 0.10 15.84 -14.25
N ILE A 332 -0.66 14.76 -14.51
CA ILE A 332 -0.60 14.00 -15.75
C ILE A 332 -1.02 14.89 -16.93
N GLU A 333 -2.15 15.58 -16.85
CA GLU A 333 -2.65 16.43 -17.91
C GLU A 333 -1.69 17.58 -18.24
N VAL A 334 -1.20 18.28 -17.19
CA VAL A 334 -0.16 19.32 -17.37
C VAL A 334 1.11 18.71 -17.97
N GLY A 335 1.59 17.58 -17.47
CA GLY A 335 2.79 16.91 -17.97
C GLY A 335 2.67 16.49 -19.42
N SER A 336 1.50 16.02 -19.84
CA SER A 336 1.22 15.61 -21.21
C SER A 336 1.39 16.77 -22.21
N THR A 337 1.10 18.00 -21.82
CA THR A 337 1.33 19.18 -22.67
C THR A 337 2.81 19.46 -22.91
N TYR A 338 3.70 18.95 -22.06
CA TYR A 338 5.15 19.01 -22.18
C TYR A 338 5.75 17.71 -22.76
N GLY A 339 4.91 16.80 -23.24
CA GLY A 339 5.34 15.55 -23.85
C GLY A 339 5.66 14.43 -22.86
N ILE A 340 5.32 14.57 -21.57
CA ILE A 340 5.53 13.53 -20.58
C ILE A 340 4.42 12.48 -20.68
N ASP A 341 4.81 11.21 -20.76
CA ASP A 341 3.87 10.10 -20.76
C ASP A 341 3.11 9.99 -19.43
N PRO A 342 1.77 9.83 -19.46
CA PRO A 342 0.94 9.62 -18.27
C PRO A 342 1.44 8.53 -17.32
N LEU A 343 1.91 7.40 -17.89
CA LEU A 343 2.45 6.28 -17.12
C LEU A 343 3.70 6.69 -16.32
N SER A 344 4.61 7.46 -16.94
CA SER A 344 5.82 7.95 -16.29
C SER A 344 5.51 8.86 -15.11
N THR A 345 4.53 9.75 -15.29
CA THR A 345 4.05 10.63 -14.20
C THR A 345 3.43 9.82 -13.07
N ALA A 346 2.58 8.86 -13.39
CA ALA A 346 1.95 7.99 -12.39
C ALA A 346 3.00 7.20 -11.61
N CYS A 347 3.97 6.57 -12.28
CA CYS A 347 5.06 5.82 -11.65
C CYS A 347 5.89 6.70 -10.70
N ALA A 348 6.30 7.89 -11.14
CA ALA A 348 7.06 8.83 -10.31
C ALA A 348 6.29 9.22 -9.04
N MET A 349 5.00 9.55 -9.19
CA MET A 349 4.15 9.98 -8.10
C MET A 349 3.83 8.83 -7.12
N ILE A 350 3.64 7.59 -7.60
CA ILE A 350 3.43 6.42 -6.74
C ILE A 350 4.70 6.15 -5.92
N VAL A 351 5.84 6.01 -6.59
CA VAL A 351 7.13 5.69 -5.96
C VAL A 351 7.49 6.73 -4.90
N GLY A 352 7.28 8.01 -5.19
CA GLY A 352 7.57 9.09 -4.26
C GLY A 352 6.64 9.11 -3.03
N LYS A 353 5.37 8.72 -3.18
CA LYS A 353 4.33 8.88 -2.14
C LYS A 353 4.17 7.68 -1.21
N ASN A 354 4.47 6.47 -1.67
CA ASN A 354 4.05 5.25 -0.96
C ASN A 354 4.54 5.15 0.49
N LEU A 355 5.72 5.65 0.80
CA LEU A 355 6.25 5.64 2.17
C LEU A 355 5.57 6.67 3.10
N ALA A 356 4.82 7.63 2.59
CA ALA A 356 4.11 8.62 3.41
C ALA A 356 2.99 8.01 4.28
N LEU A 357 2.54 6.79 3.99
CA LEU A 357 1.32 6.23 4.56
C LEU A 357 1.37 6.13 6.09
N MET A 358 2.48 5.62 6.66
CA MET A 358 2.62 5.37 8.09
C MET A 358 3.12 6.56 8.91
N VAL A 359 3.33 7.70 8.29
CA VAL A 359 3.70 8.95 8.97
C VAL A 359 2.70 10.08 8.73
N SER A 360 1.66 9.80 7.96
CA SER A 360 0.61 10.80 7.72
C SER A 360 -0.39 10.86 8.89
N PRO A 361 -0.66 12.04 9.44
CA PRO A 361 -1.70 12.22 10.46
C PRO A 361 -3.13 11.98 9.92
N LEU A 362 -3.28 11.80 8.60
CA LEU A 362 -4.56 11.54 7.95
C LEU A 362 -4.84 10.04 7.78
N VAL A 363 -3.91 9.16 8.20
CA VAL A 363 -4.03 7.71 8.07
C VAL A 363 -4.30 7.07 9.44
N PRO A 364 -5.46 6.42 9.65
CA PRO A 364 -5.82 5.82 10.93
C PRO A 364 -4.81 4.78 11.45
N ALA A 365 -4.17 4.02 10.55
CA ALA A 365 -3.17 3.02 10.93
C ALA A 365 -1.94 3.62 11.62
N THR A 366 -1.61 4.89 11.36
CA THR A 366 -0.54 5.61 12.04
C THR A 366 -0.84 5.74 13.55
N TYR A 367 -2.08 6.09 13.89
CA TYR A 367 -2.52 6.19 15.30
C TYR A 367 -2.60 4.83 15.97
N LEU A 368 -3.04 3.79 15.24
CA LEU A 368 -3.03 2.43 15.75
C LEU A 368 -1.60 1.99 16.11
N ALA A 369 -0.65 2.23 15.23
CA ALA A 369 0.75 1.85 15.42
C ALA A 369 1.40 2.61 16.59
N THR A 370 1.20 3.93 16.66
CA THR A 370 1.72 4.76 17.76
C THR A 370 1.08 4.41 19.10
N GLY A 371 -0.23 4.12 19.12
CA GLY A 371 -0.93 3.70 20.34
C GLY A 371 -0.47 2.34 20.87
N LEU A 372 -0.08 1.40 20.01
CA LEU A 372 0.44 0.08 20.42
C LEU A 372 1.88 0.14 20.94
N THR A 373 2.59 1.24 20.75
CA THR A 373 4.02 1.37 21.12
C THR A 373 4.29 2.45 22.13
N ASP A 374 3.29 3.16 22.59
CA ASP A 374 3.39 4.34 23.47
C ASP A 374 4.34 5.42 22.91
N VAL A 375 4.47 5.51 21.59
CA VAL A 375 5.27 6.53 20.90
C VAL A 375 4.36 7.67 20.48
N GLU A 376 4.71 8.90 20.82
CA GLU A 376 3.96 10.06 20.33
C GLU A 376 4.05 10.17 18.80
N LEU A 377 2.93 10.50 18.14
CA LEU A 377 2.87 10.69 16.69
C LEU A 377 3.94 11.66 16.18
N LYS A 378 4.15 12.77 16.90
CA LYS A 378 5.17 13.78 16.58
C LYS A 378 6.58 13.19 16.54
N ASP A 379 6.92 12.32 17.49
CA ASP A 379 8.24 11.71 17.59
C ASP A 379 8.45 10.65 16.51
N HIS A 380 7.41 9.87 16.23
CA HIS A 380 7.42 8.95 15.08
C HIS A 380 7.62 9.71 13.77
N MET A 381 6.84 10.75 13.51
CA MET A 381 6.96 11.57 12.30
C MET A 381 8.34 12.20 12.18
N LYS A 382 8.85 12.84 13.23
CA LYS A 382 10.18 13.48 13.26
C LYS A 382 11.31 12.49 12.96
N PHE A 383 11.20 11.26 13.46
CA PHE A 383 12.18 10.21 13.25
C PHE A 383 12.09 9.59 11.85
N SER A 384 10.87 9.28 11.40
CA SER A 384 10.66 8.45 10.21
C SER A 384 10.58 9.23 8.90
N ILE A 385 10.07 10.48 8.90
CA ILE A 385 9.91 11.26 7.66
C ILE A 385 11.23 11.43 6.89
N PRO A 386 12.36 11.83 7.52
CA PRO A 386 13.62 11.96 6.77
C PRO A 386 14.10 10.66 6.14
N ILE A 387 13.91 9.53 6.85
CA ILE A 387 14.28 8.20 6.37
C ILE A 387 13.39 7.80 5.19
N TYR A 388 12.08 7.95 5.33
CA TYR A 388 11.12 7.61 4.28
C TYR A 388 11.32 8.45 3.03
N TRP A 389 11.54 9.74 3.20
CA TRP A 389 11.81 10.63 2.06
C TRP A 389 13.12 10.27 1.36
N GLY A 390 14.16 9.96 2.13
CA GLY A 390 15.42 9.45 1.59
C GLY A 390 15.24 8.16 0.78
N VAL A 391 14.51 7.17 1.32
CA VAL A 391 14.21 5.92 0.61
C VAL A 391 13.37 6.18 -0.65
N SER A 392 12.35 7.05 -0.57
CA SER A 392 11.53 7.42 -1.73
C SER A 392 12.36 8.05 -2.85
N ILE A 393 13.30 8.95 -2.50
CA ILE A 393 14.21 9.58 -3.48
C ILE A 393 15.13 8.53 -4.10
N VAL A 394 15.70 7.63 -3.30
CA VAL A 394 16.54 6.54 -3.82
C VAL A 394 15.74 5.66 -4.77
N MET A 395 14.51 5.28 -4.42
CA MET A 395 13.62 4.51 -5.30
C MET A 395 13.28 5.27 -6.59
N LEU A 396 13.06 6.58 -6.52
CA LEU A 396 12.80 7.41 -7.69
C LEU A 396 14.03 7.48 -8.60
N ILE A 397 15.22 7.67 -8.05
CA ILE A 397 16.49 7.64 -8.80
C ILE A 397 16.65 6.28 -9.49
N VAL A 398 16.41 5.19 -8.76
CA VAL A 398 16.44 3.84 -9.35
C VAL A 398 15.41 3.69 -10.47
N ALA A 399 14.20 4.20 -10.31
CA ALA A 399 13.16 4.16 -11.34
C ALA A 399 13.60 4.90 -12.62
N VAL A 400 14.34 6.01 -12.46
CA VAL A 400 14.93 6.74 -13.58
C VAL A 400 16.01 5.91 -14.26
N PHE A 401 16.95 5.33 -13.51
CA PHE A 401 18.02 4.50 -14.09
C PHE A 401 17.50 3.24 -14.80
N LEU A 402 16.39 2.69 -14.33
CA LEU A 402 15.75 1.53 -14.95
C LEU A 402 14.86 1.89 -16.17
N GLY A 403 14.71 3.18 -16.48
CA GLY A 403 13.84 3.66 -17.55
C GLY A 403 12.34 3.53 -17.26
N VAL A 404 11.95 3.23 -16.02
CA VAL A 404 10.54 3.22 -15.58
C VAL A 404 9.98 4.64 -15.53
N VAL A 405 10.83 5.59 -15.17
CA VAL A 405 10.53 7.03 -15.14
C VAL A 405 11.62 7.72 -15.96
N PRO A 406 11.41 8.00 -17.25
CA PRO A 406 12.40 8.72 -18.06
C PRO A 406 12.63 10.12 -17.53
N LEU A 407 13.81 10.70 -17.77
CA LEU A 407 14.12 12.06 -17.33
C LEU A 407 13.40 13.11 -18.18
N HIS A 408 13.17 12.80 -19.44
CA HIS A 408 12.49 13.64 -20.44
C HIS A 408 11.97 12.81 -21.61
#